data_a3d795b6f997b05c442b71980ea74251
#
_entry.id   a3d795b6f997b05c442b71980ea74251
#
_cell.length_a   1.000
_cell.length_b   1.000
_cell.length_c   1.000
_cell.angle_alpha   90.00
_cell.angle_beta   90.00
_cell.angle_gamma   90.00
#
_symmetry.space_group_name_H-M   'P 1'
#
loop_
_entity.id
_entity.type
_entity.pdbx_description
1 polymer ?
#
loop_
_entity_poly.entity_id
_entity_poly.type
_entity_poly.pdbx_seq_one_letter_code
_entity_poly.pdbx_strand_id
1 'polypeptide(L)'
;MEETQAEDERERECEPGSGILHIFGRQLKLCRERAGLDRAEFGGRVGYSASTIASFEQGRRIPPPKFIDQADDLLNAGGVLKAGKEGVARAQYPAFFRDAARLEAKAAALHVYATKAVPGLLQSDEYARAVFTMWRPLLDEETINERVVARLARQEIFSRTPMPTISFVIEEYVLRRPLGGWGVMRGQLEQILLCGQRRNVEIQVMPIEREEHAALEGPFTLIDTLEGQRIAYVEAYKDSRLYTERSLVREIEDQYGILRAQALTPRESLALVEKLLGEK
;
A
#
# COMPACT_ATOMS: atom_id res chain seq x y z
N MET A 1 -7.11 -30.36 18.43
CA MET A 1 -7.49 -28.94 18.60
C MET A 1 -6.31 -28.08 19.09
N GLU A 2 -5.46 -28.54 20.01
CA GLU A 2 -4.27 -27.82 20.47
C GLU A 2 -3.12 -27.78 19.42
N GLU A 3 -2.93 -28.85 18.65
CA GLU A 3 -1.91 -28.89 17.58
C GLU A 3 -2.22 -27.90 16.43
N THR A 4 -3.51 -27.75 16.07
CA THR A 4 -3.92 -26.80 15.01
C THR A 4 -3.77 -25.33 15.45
N GLN A 5 -3.89 -25.03 16.75
CA GLN A 5 -3.64 -23.71 17.29
C GLN A 5 -2.13 -23.38 17.34
N ALA A 6 -1.30 -24.36 17.65
CA ALA A 6 0.16 -24.19 17.68
C ALA A 6 0.77 -24.06 16.27
N GLU A 7 0.19 -24.68 15.24
CA GLU A 7 0.58 -24.49 13.85
C GLU A 7 0.15 -23.11 13.32
N ASP A 8 -1.05 -22.66 13.66
CA ASP A 8 -1.57 -21.35 13.30
C ASP A 8 -0.79 -20.20 14.00
N GLU A 9 -0.28 -20.43 15.21
CA GLU A 9 0.62 -19.51 15.92
C GLU A 9 2.03 -19.49 15.29
N ARG A 10 2.58 -20.63 14.87
CA ARG A 10 3.89 -20.72 14.19
C ARG A 10 3.85 -20.10 12.78
N GLU A 11 2.75 -20.26 12.03
CA GLU A 11 2.60 -19.62 10.73
C GLU A 11 2.48 -18.09 10.84
N ARG A 12 1.86 -17.58 11.91
CA ARG A 12 1.82 -16.12 12.21
C ARG A 12 3.15 -15.56 12.66
N GLU A 13 4.02 -16.37 13.28
CA GLU A 13 5.39 -15.97 13.63
C GLU A 13 6.33 -15.87 12.42
N CYS A 14 5.98 -16.50 11.30
CA CYS A 14 6.79 -16.51 10.07
C CYS A 14 6.49 -15.41 9.06
N GLU A 15 5.53 -14.49 9.32
CA GLU A 15 5.37 -13.32 8.45
C GLU A 15 6.52 -12.33 8.67
N PRO A 16 7.33 -12.00 7.63
CA PRO A 16 8.41 -11.01 7.74
C PRO A 16 7.83 -9.63 8.02
N GLY A 17 7.73 -9.25 9.27
CA GLY A 17 7.17 -7.99 9.76
C GLY A 17 6.33 -8.13 11.02
N SER A 18 5.76 -9.30 11.28
CA SER A 18 5.20 -9.63 12.60
C SER A 18 6.29 -9.53 13.66
N GLY A 19 7.51 -9.94 13.34
CA GLY A 19 8.65 -9.89 14.27
C GLY A 19 8.91 -8.52 14.87
N ILE A 20 8.86 -7.43 14.09
CA ILE A 20 9.12 -6.08 14.62
C ILE A 20 7.98 -5.58 15.50
N LEU A 21 6.74 -5.89 15.15
CA LEU A 21 5.57 -5.55 15.98
C LEU A 21 5.56 -6.34 17.27
N HIS A 22 5.94 -7.62 17.25
CA HIS A 22 6.09 -8.43 18.45
C HIS A 22 7.22 -7.93 19.36
N ILE A 23 8.37 -7.56 18.78
CA ILE A 23 9.49 -6.97 19.55
C ILE A 23 9.04 -5.65 20.19
N PHE A 24 8.46 -4.75 19.42
CA PHE A 24 7.93 -3.48 19.91
C PHE A 24 6.87 -3.69 21.00
N GLY A 25 5.92 -4.58 20.76
CA GLY A 25 4.86 -4.91 21.72
C GLY A 25 5.40 -5.46 23.05
N ARG A 26 6.40 -6.32 23.00
CA ARG A 26 7.11 -6.80 24.21
C ARG A 26 7.83 -5.67 24.93
N GLN A 27 8.50 -4.77 24.21
CA GLN A 27 9.14 -3.59 24.80
C GLN A 27 8.12 -2.67 25.48
N LEU A 28 7.01 -2.38 24.81
CA LEU A 28 5.91 -1.60 25.35
C LEU A 28 5.37 -2.21 26.64
N LYS A 29 5.10 -3.52 26.64
CA LYS A 29 4.64 -4.27 27.81
C LYS A 29 5.63 -4.16 28.97
N LEU A 30 6.91 -4.41 28.71
CA LEU A 30 7.96 -4.33 29.75
C LEU A 30 8.08 -2.91 30.33
N CYS A 31 8.01 -1.87 29.50
CA CYS A 31 8.05 -0.48 29.98
C CYS A 31 6.82 -0.16 30.84
N ARG A 32 5.62 -0.60 30.43
CA ARG A 32 4.39 -0.41 31.21
C ARG A 32 4.47 -1.13 32.57
N GLU A 33 4.86 -2.40 32.58
CA GLU A 33 5.00 -3.20 33.82
C GLU A 33 6.05 -2.62 34.75
N ARG A 34 7.18 -2.14 34.22
CA ARG A 34 8.21 -1.45 34.99
C ARG A 34 7.70 -0.13 35.60
N ALA A 35 6.80 0.57 34.92
CA ALA A 35 6.14 1.76 35.44
C ALA A 35 5.01 1.44 36.47
N GLY A 36 4.73 0.16 36.75
CA GLY A 36 3.73 -0.28 37.70
C GLY A 36 2.29 -0.04 37.25
N LEU A 37 2.06 0.19 35.94
CA LEU A 37 0.74 0.49 35.42
C LEU A 37 0.07 -0.78 34.85
N ASP A 38 -1.23 -0.93 35.12
CA ASP A 38 -2.04 -1.89 34.41
C ASP A 38 -2.45 -1.34 33.01
N ARG A 39 -3.07 -2.19 32.18
CA ARG A 39 -3.48 -1.79 30.83
C ARG A 39 -4.58 -0.75 30.79
N ALA A 40 -5.48 -0.75 31.79
CA ALA A 40 -6.58 0.18 31.86
C ALA A 40 -6.08 1.58 32.28
N GLU A 41 -5.24 1.63 33.31
CA GLU A 41 -4.60 2.86 33.78
C GLU A 41 -3.73 3.50 32.68
N PHE A 42 -2.86 2.70 32.07
CA PHE A 42 -2.02 3.18 30.96
C PHE A 42 -2.87 3.65 29.78
N GLY A 43 -3.84 2.83 29.36
CA GLY A 43 -4.75 3.17 28.28
C GLY A 43 -5.51 4.47 28.52
N GLY A 44 -6.05 4.67 29.73
CA GLY A 44 -6.72 5.91 30.11
C GLY A 44 -5.85 7.16 29.98
N ARG A 45 -4.55 7.05 30.27
CA ARG A 45 -3.59 8.17 30.16
C ARG A 45 -3.20 8.50 28.72
N VAL A 46 -3.21 7.52 27.81
CA VAL A 46 -2.86 7.71 26.39
C VAL A 46 -4.07 7.76 25.47
N GLY A 47 -5.30 7.67 26.01
CA GLY A 47 -6.54 7.80 25.25
C GLY A 47 -6.98 6.53 24.51
N TYR A 48 -6.59 5.34 25.01
CA TYR A 48 -6.92 4.04 24.40
C TYR A 48 -7.54 3.08 25.41
N SER A 49 -8.36 2.13 24.92
CA SER A 49 -8.91 1.07 25.76
C SER A 49 -7.85 0.05 26.19
N ALA A 50 -8.08 -0.67 27.28
CA ALA A 50 -7.22 -1.76 27.75
C ALA A 50 -7.06 -2.86 26.68
N SER A 51 -8.11 -3.14 25.90
CA SER A 51 -8.06 -4.11 24.79
C SER A 51 -7.19 -3.65 23.62
N THR A 52 -7.19 -2.34 23.33
CA THR A 52 -6.31 -1.74 22.33
C THR A 52 -4.85 -1.83 22.79
N ILE A 53 -4.57 -1.50 24.05
CA ILE A 53 -3.21 -1.66 24.62
C ILE A 53 -2.76 -3.12 24.54
N ALA A 54 -3.63 -4.08 24.88
CA ALA A 54 -3.33 -5.49 24.75
C ALA A 54 -2.99 -5.89 23.30
N SER A 55 -3.70 -5.34 22.34
CA SER A 55 -3.43 -5.59 20.90
C SER A 55 -2.08 -5.02 20.44
N PHE A 56 -1.70 -3.83 20.93
CA PHE A 56 -0.37 -3.25 20.68
C PHE A 56 0.75 -4.11 21.32
N GLU A 57 0.58 -4.52 22.58
CA GLU A 57 1.56 -5.34 23.30
C GLU A 57 1.75 -6.74 22.67
N GLN A 58 0.72 -7.27 22.04
CA GLN A 58 0.74 -8.57 21.36
C GLN A 58 1.18 -8.46 19.89
N GLY A 59 1.47 -7.26 19.40
CA GLY A 59 1.85 -7.03 18.00
C GLY A 59 0.73 -7.30 16.99
N ARG A 60 -0.52 -7.44 17.47
CA ARG A 60 -1.69 -7.67 16.60
C ARG A 60 -2.20 -6.41 15.92
N ARG A 61 -1.86 -5.26 16.47
CA ARG A 61 -2.24 -3.95 15.97
C ARG A 61 -1.02 -3.03 15.91
N ILE A 62 -1.01 -2.13 14.94
CA ILE A 62 0.06 -1.17 14.72
C ILE A 62 -0.22 0.10 15.52
N PRO A 63 0.63 0.48 16.49
CA PRO A 63 0.43 1.70 17.23
C PRO A 63 0.76 2.94 16.37
N PRO A 64 -0.11 3.98 16.40
CA PRO A 64 0.15 5.22 15.68
C PRO A 64 1.42 5.91 16.18
N PRO A 65 2.14 6.68 15.32
CA PRO A 65 3.36 7.38 15.71
C PRO A 65 3.19 8.29 16.94
N LYS A 66 2.04 8.97 17.05
CA LYS A 66 1.70 9.83 18.18
C LYS A 66 1.57 9.04 19.50
N PHE A 67 0.99 7.84 19.43
CA PHE A 67 0.90 6.95 20.59
C PHE A 67 2.30 6.53 21.06
N ILE A 68 3.20 6.20 20.13
CA ILE A 68 4.57 5.77 20.47
C ILE A 68 5.32 6.88 21.21
N ASP A 69 5.17 8.14 20.76
CA ASP A 69 5.77 9.29 21.44
C ASP A 69 5.21 9.45 22.85
N GLN A 70 3.90 9.42 22.99
CA GLN A 70 3.23 9.54 24.29
C GLN A 70 3.58 8.39 25.24
N ALA A 71 3.66 7.16 24.71
CA ALA A 71 4.03 5.99 25.50
C ALA A 71 5.49 6.07 26.00
N ASP A 72 6.43 6.47 25.14
CA ASP A 72 7.82 6.64 25.53
C ASP A 72 7.99 7.65 26.66
N ASP A 73 7.35 8.82 26.52
CA ASP A 73 7.42 9.89 27.51
C ASP A 73 6.74 9.49 28.83
N LEU A 74 5.51 8.95 28.77
CA LEU A 74 4.74 8.59 29.95
C LEU A 74 5.34 7.43 30.75
N LEU A 75 5.93 6.46 30.05
CA LEU A 75 6.56 5.28 30.65
C LEU A 75 8.03 5.52 31.01
N ASN A 76 8.55 6.72 30.74
CA ASN A 76 9.97 7.07 30.92
C ASN A 76 10.89 6.02 30.28
N ALA A 77 10.58 5.66 29.02
CA ALA A 77 11.26 4.60 28.28
C ALA A 77 12.63 5.04 27.70
N GLY A 78 13.00 6.31 27.88
CA GLY A 78 14.32 6.83 27.51
C GLY A 78 14.62 6.80 26.01
N GLY A 79 13.58 6.88 25.16
CA GLY A 79 13.72 6.86 23.71
C GLY A 79 13.63 5.46 23.08
N VAL A 80 13.55 4.40 23.89
CA VAL A 80 13.53 3.00 23.40
C VAL A 80 12.33 2.72 22.49
N LEU A 81 11.14 3.20 22.88
CA LEU A 81 9.94 3.03 22.06
C LEU A 81 9.99 3.93 20.82
N LYS A 82 10.47 5.18 20.98
CA LYS A 82 10.67 6.12 19.86
C LYS A 82 11.63 5.58 18.81
N ALA A 83 12.69 4.89 19.21
CA ALA A 83 13.64 4.25 18.29
C ALA A 83 12.98 3.16 17.42
N GLY A 84 11.94 2.49 17.91
CA GLY A 84 11.15 1.51 17.16
C GLY A 84 10.18 2.09 16.13
N LYS A 85 9.93 3.39 16.15
CA LYS A 85 8.90 4.08 15.37
C LYS A 85 8.98 3.81 13.86
N GLU A 86 10.18 3.93 13.29
CA GLU A 86 10.38 3.68 11.86
C GLU A 86 10.11 2.21 11.50
N GLY A 87 10.53 1.27 12.36
CA GLY A 87 10.26 -0.15 12.18
C GLY A 87 8.76 -0.48 12.26
N VAL A 88 8.05 0.11 13.23
CA VAL A 88 6.60 -0.04 13.39
C VAL A 88 5.84 0.58 12.22
N ALA A 89 6.23 1.75 11.75
CA ALA A 89 5.63 2.38 10.58
C ALA A 89 5.78 1.52 9.31
N ARG A 90 6.92 0.83 9.16
CA ARG A 90 7.13 -0.12 8.05
C ARG A 90 6.22 -1.34 8.12
N ALA A 91 5.75 -1.73 9.30
CA ALA A 91 4.86 -2.86 9.47
C ALA A 91 3.41 -2.59 8.98
N GLN A 92 3.05 -1.33 8.67
CA GLN A 92 1.75 -0.96 8.08
C GLN A 92 1.52 -1.59 6.70
N TYR A 93 2.59 -1.97 6.03
CA TYR A 93 2.51 -2.64 4.73
C TYR A 93 2.78 -4.13 4.87
N PRO A 94 2.11 -4.98 4.10
CA PRO A 94 2.50 -6.39 3.98
C PRO A 94 4.00 -6.48 3.71
N ALA A 95 4.65 -7.49 4.25
CA ALA A 95 6.12 -7.64 4.18
C ALA A 95 6.68 -7.50 2.77
N PHE A 96 5.95 -8.07 1.80
CA PHE A 96 6.30 -8.06 0.39
C PHE A 96 6.15 -6.68 -0.29
N PHE A 97 5.36 -5.77 0.31
CA PHE A 97 5.09 -4.46 -0.28
C PHE A 97 5.89 -3.31 0.38
N ARG A 98 6.48 -3.53 1.56
CA ARG A 98 7.16 -2.48 2.35
C ARG A 98 8.34 -1.83 1.63
N ASP A 99 9.17 -2.66 0.99
CA ASP A 99 10.33 -2.14 0.28
C ASP A 99 9.90 -1.40 -1.00
N ALA A 100 8.88 -1.90 -1.70
CA ALA A 100 8.31 -1.24 -2.86
C ALA A 100 7.70 0.12 -2.49
N ALA A 101 6.90 0.23 -1.43
CA ALA A 101 6.32 1.49 -0.98
C ALA A 101 7.38 2.53 -0.56
N ARG A 102 8.48 2.07 0.06
CA ARG A 102 9.62 2.94 0.40
C ARG A 102 10.35 3.46 -0.83
N LEU A 103 10.57 2.61 -1.82
CA LEU A 103 11.18 2.98 -3.09
C LEU A 103 10.26 3.93 -3.86
N GLU A 104 8.96 3.64 -3.91
CA GLU A 104 7.94 4.50 -4.51
C GLU A 104 7.98 5.91 -3.91
N ALA A 105 7.97 6.03 -2.57
CA ALA A 105 8.02 7.31 -1.88
C ALA A 105 9.25 8.17 -2.22
N LYS A 106 10.34 7.56 -2.71
CA LYS A 106 11.61 8.21 -3.06
C LYS A 106 11.88 8.20 -4.57
N ALA A 107 10.97 7.67 -5.38
CA ALA A 107 11.20 7.50 -6.80
C ALA A 107 11.39 8.85 -7.53
N ALA A 108 12.28 8.89 -8.50
CA ALA A 108 12.41 9.95 -9.49
C ALA A 108 11.37 9.78 -10.61
N ALA A 109 11.06 8.51 -10.97
CA ALA A 109 9.95 8.18 -11.84
C ALA A 109 9.29 6.85 -11.44
N LEU A 110 8.00 6.73 -11.75
CA LEU A 110 7.21 5.51 -11.59
C LEU A 110 6.47 5.19 -12.87
N HIS A 111 6.54 3.92 -13.27
CA HIS A 111 5.83 3.41 -14.43
C HIS A 111 5.05 2.16 -14.03
N VAL A 112 3.73 2.27 -14.00
CA VAL A 112 2.85 1.24 -13.42
C VAL A 112 1.99 0.61 -14.52
N TYR A 113 2.04 -0.71 -14.64
CA TYR A 113 1.09 -1.49 -15.42
C TYR A 113 0.14 -2.22 -14.46
N ALA A 114 -1.16 -2.01 -14.61
CA ALA A 114 -2.20 -2.48 -13.70
C ALA A 114 -3.29 -3.30 -14.40
N THR A 115 -3.50 -4.53 -13.90
CA THR A 115 -4.43 -5.51 -14.47
C THR A 115 -5.56 -5.93 -13.53
N LYS A 116 -5.45 -5.75 -12.22
CA LYS A 116 -6.39 -6.35 -11.24
C LYS A 116 -7.39 -5.35 -10.68
N ALA A 117 -6.91 -4.18 -10.35
CA ALA A 117 -7.66 -3.07 -9.76
C ALA A 117 -7.02 -1.74 -10.17
N VAL A 118 -7.69 -0.64 -9.95
CA VAL A 118 -7.11 0.69 -10.12
C VAL A 118 -5.84 0.79 -9.27
N PRO A 119 -4.73 1.31 -9.80
CA PRO A 119 -3.48 1.50 -9.05
C PRO A 119 -3.70 2.22 -7.73
N GLY A 120 -3.07 1.76 -6.65
CA GLY A 120 -3.28 2.30 -5.31
C GLY A 120 -3.09 3.81 -5.19
N LEU A 121 -2.16 4.38 -5.96
CA LEU A 121 -1.94 5.83 -6.02
C LEU A 121 -3.11 6.62 -6.64
N LEU A 122 -3.95 5.99 -7.46
CA LEU A 122 -5.11 6.61 -8.10
C LEU A 122 -6.42 6.32 -7.37
N GLN A 123 -6.42 5.53 -6.29
CA GLN A 123 -7.65 5.13 -5.62
C GLN A 123 -8.26 6.27 -4.79
N SER A 124 -9.60 6.36 -4.83
CA SER A 124 -10.36 7.13 -3.85
C SER A 124 -10.45 6.38 -2.50
N ASP A 125 -10.89 7.06 -1.44
CA ASP A 125 -11.08 6.44 -0.12
C ASP A 125 -12.05 5.26 -0.19
N GLU A 126 -13.23 5.48 -0.78
CA GLU A 126 -14.30 4.49 -0.88
C GLU A 126 -13.87 3.27 -1.71
N TYR A 127 -13.13 3.49 -2.80
CA TYR A 127 -12.62 2.40 -3.62
C TYR A 127 -11.53 1.61 -2.88
N ALA A 128 -10.60 2.27 -2.21
CA ALA A 128 -9.58 1.63 -1.39
C ALA A 128 -10.21 0.80 -0.27
N ARG A 129 -11.23 1.34 0.39
CA ARG A 129 -12.01 0.63 1.42
C ARG A 129 -12.69 -0.61 0.84
N ALA A 130 -13.36 -0.48 -0.30
CA ALA A 130 -14.00 -1.61 -0.96
C ALA A 130 -12.99 -2.71 -1.30
N VAL A 131 -11.81 -2.36 -1.81
CA VAL A 131 -10.74 -3.33 -2.09
C VAL A 131 -10.30 -4.07 -0.82
N PHE A 132 -10.10 -3.37 0.31
CA PHE A 132 -9.67 -4.00 1.56
C PHE A 132 -10.77 -4.83 2.22
N THR A 133 -12.03 -4.44 2.10
CA THR A 133 -13.18 -5.22 2.59
C THR A 133 -13.32 -6.55 1.86
N MET A 134 -12.93 -6.60 0.58
CA MET A 134 -12.93 -7.84 -0.22
C MET A 134 -11.73 -8.75 0.07
N TRP A 135 -10.76 -8.32 0.88
CA TRP A 135 -9.56 -9.10 1.17
C TRP A 135 -9.87 -10.43 1.85
N ARG A 136 -9.05 -11.45 1.57
CA ARG A 136 -9.17 -12.78 2.23
C ARG A 136 -7.78 -13.22 2.73
N PRO A 137 -7.66 -13.70 3.99
CA PRO A 137 -8.72 -13.75 5.03
C PRO A 137 -9.29 -12.36 5.37
N LEU A 138 -10.49 -12.32 5.96
CA LEU A 138 -11.19 -11.07 6.29
C LEU A 138 -10.34 -10.21 7.24
N LEU A 139 -10.31 -8.92 6.94
CA LEU A 139 -9.71 -7.91 7.81
C LEU A 139 -10.79 -7.35 8.74
N ASP A 140 -10.41 -6.99 9.96
CA ASP A 140 -11.26 -6.20 10.85
C ASP A 140 -11.34 -4.73 10.37
N GLU A 141 -12.40 -4.03 10.81
CA GLU A 141 -12.66 -2.64 10.42
C GLU A 141 -11.51 -1.70 10.75
N GLU A 142 -10.82 -1.94 11.84
CA GLU A 142 -9.70 -1.12 12.28
C GLU A 142 -8.51 -1.28 11.35
N THR A 143 -8.14 -2.51 11.01
CA THR A 143 -7.11 -2.83 10.02
C THR A 143 -7.46 -2.25 8.64
N ILE A 144 -8.74 -2.30 8.23
CA ILE A 144 -9.20 -1.68 6.97
C ILE A 144 -8.94 -0.17 7.03
N ASN A 145 -9.35 0.51 8.10
CA ASN A 145 -9.15 1.95 8.26
C ASN A 145 -7.67 2.34 8.20
N GLU A 146 -6.81 1.62 8.92
CA GLU A 146 -5.37 1.84 8.92
C GLU A 146 -4.77 1.70 7.51
N ARG A 147 -5.18 0.66 6.78
CA ARG A 147 -4.69 0.41 5.42
C ARG A 147 -5.17 1.44 4.41
N VAL A 148 -6.40 1.92 4.56
CA VAL A 148 -6.94 3.00 3.72
C VAL A 148 -6.14 4.28 3.95
N VAL A 149 -5.97 4.70 5.20
CA VAL A 149 -5.18 5.89 5.56
C VAL A 149 -3.75 5.78 5.01
N ALA A 150 -3.08 4.65 5.21
CA ALA A 150 -1.74 4.42 4.71
C ALA A 150 -1.67 4.46 3.17
N ARG A 151 -2.70 3.95 2.48
CA ARG A 151 -2.78 3.99 1.01
C ARG A 151 -2.95 5.40 0.48
N LEU A 152 -3.84 6.19 1.08
CA LEU A 152 -4.08 7.58 0.67
C LEU A 152 -2.88 8.48 0.97
N ALA A 153 -2.19 8.26 2.09
CA ALA A 153 -0.96 9.00 2.42
C ALA A 153 0.12 8.86 1.32
N ARG A 154 0.18 7.74 0.59
CA ARG A 154 1.12 7.58 -0.53
C ARG A 154 0.89 8.56 -1.68
N GLN A 155 -0.30 9.14 -1.79
CA GLN A 155 -0.62 10.12 -2.83
C GLN A 155 0.13 11.45 -2.66
N GLU A 156 0.79 11.68 -1.52
CA GLU A 156 1.72 12.80 -1.32
C GLU A 156 2.83 12.85 -2.38
N ILE A 157 3.15 11.70 -2.99
CA ILE A 157 4.13 11.61 -4.07
C ILE A 157 3.80 12.53 -5.25
N PHE A 158 2.53 12.78 -5.53
CA PHE A 158 2.10 13.62 -6.65
C PHE A 158 2.49 15.09 -6.50
N SER A 159 2.75 15.56 -5.27
CA SER A 159 3.11 16.95 -4.95
C SER A 159 4.50 17.09 -4.34
N ARG A 160 5.27 16.01 -4.28
CA ARG A 160 6.61 16.00 -3.70
C ARG A 160 7.60 16.84 -4.52
N THR A 161 8.62 17.36 -3.85
CA THR A 161 9.73 18.06 -4.50
C THR A 161 11.05 17.29 -4.24
N PRO A 162 11.87 16.98 -5.25
CA PRO A 162 11.60 17.16 -6.67
C PRO A 162 10.41 16.32 -7.16
N MET A 163 9.67 16.86 -8.14
CA MET A 163 8.44 16.26 -8.66
C MET A 163 8.78 15.01 -9.49
N PRO A 164 8.28 13.81 -9.13
CA PRO A 164 8.52 12.60 -9.92
C PRO A 164 7.66 12.59 -11.19
N THR A 165 8.14 11.94 -12.24
CA THR A 165 7.31 11.57 -13.40
C THR A 165 6.57 10.27 -13.10
N ILE A 166 5.26 10.24 -13.28
CA ILE A 166 4.45 9.06 -12.98
C ILE A 166 3.59 8.72 -14.19
N SER A 167 3.67 7.48 -14.64
CA SER A 167 2.83 7.00 -15.74
C SER A 167 2.15 5.68 -15.39
N PHE A 168 0.91 5.57 -15.84
CA PHE A 168 0.07 4.39 -15.63
C PHE A 168 -0.41 3.87 -16.98
N VAL A 169 -0.36 2.54 -17.15
CA VAL A 169 -1.12 1.81 -18.16
C VAL A 169 -2.10 0.92 -17.41
N ILE A 170 -3.40 1.15 -17.61
CA ILE A 170 -4.47 0.47 -16.89
C ILE A 170 -5.31 -0.30 -17.90
N GLU A 171 -5.58 -1.57 -17.65
CA GLU A 171 -6.47 -2.37 -18.45
C GLU A 171 -7.90 -1.80 -18.41
N GLU A 172 -8.56 -1.68 -19.59
CA GLU A 172 -9.91 -1.12 -19.67
C GLU A 172 -10.91 -1.87 -18.80
N TYR A 173 -10.81 -3.20 -18.69
CA TYR A 173 -11.73 -3.98 -17.85
C TYR A 173 -11.62 -3.64 -16.35
N VAL A 174 -10.49 -3.11 -15.89
CA VAL A 174 -10.34 -2.60 -14.53
C VAL A 174 -11.28 -1.42 -14.28
N LEU A 175 -11.41 -0.53 -15.28
CA LEU A 175 -12.28 0.65 -15.21
C LEU A 175 -13.76 0.30 -15.39
N ARG A 176 -14.06 -0.83 -16.00
CA ARG A 176 -15.45 -1.31 -16.19
C ARG A 176 -15.97 -2.16 -15.04
N ARG A 177 -15.08 -2.71 -14.19
CA ARG A 177 -15.46 -3.55 -13.06
C ARG A 177 -15.92 -2.70 -11.87
N PRO A 178 -17.19 -2.81 -11.44
CA PRO A 178 -17.73 -1.97 -10.37
C PRO A 178 -17.35 -2.49 -8.99
N LEU A 179 -16.07 -2.45 -8.63
CA LEU A 179 -15.62 -2.81 -7.28
C LEU A 179 -16.25 -1.84 -6.26
N GLY A 180 -16.89 -2.40 -5.24
CA GLY A 180 -17.64 -1.63 -4.25
C GLY A 180 -19.02 -1.13 -4.72
N GLY A 181 -19.42 -1.46 -5.97
CA GLY A 181 -20.65 -0.99 -6.60
C GLY A 181 -20.44 0.24 -7.49
N TRP A 182 -21.47 0.59 -8.26
CA TRP A 182 -21.37 1.66 -9.26
C TRP A 182 -21.15 3.05 -8.66
N GLY A 183 -21.71 3.33 -7.47
CA GLY A 183 -21.48 4.61 -6.78
C GLY A 183 -20.01 4.82 -6.44
N VAL A 184 -19.35 3.79 -5.89
CA VAL A 184 -17.92 3.81 -5.58
C VAL A 184 -17.10 3.92 -6.87
N MET A 185 -17.46 3.15 -7.91
CA MET A 185 -16.73 3.19 -9.18
C MET A 185 -16.84 4.53 -9.88
N ARG A 186 -17.98 5.21 -9.78
CA ARG A 186 -18.18 6.55 -10.31
C ARG A 186 -17.20 7.55 -9.67
N GLY A 187 -17.13 7.60 -8.33
CA GLY A 187 -16.17 8.46 -7.62
C GLY A 187 -14.71 8.10 -7.94
N GLN A 188 -14.45 6.81 -8.19
CA GLN A 188 -13.12 6.35 -8.62
C GLN A 188 -12.76 6.85 -10.04
N LEU A 189 -13.68 6.86 -10.98
CA LEU A 189 -13.44 7.40 -12.32
C LEU A 189 -13.21 8.92 -12.28
N GLU A 190 -13.99 9.64 -11.45
CA GLU A 190 -13.78 11.09 -11.20
C GLU A 190 -12.38 11.34 -10.63
N GLN A 191 -11.92 10.52 -9.68
CA GLN A 191 -10.58 10.62 -9.11
C GLN A 191 -9.49 10.40 -10.17
N ILE A 192 -9.67 9.46 -11.09
CA ILE A 192 -8.72 9.22 -12.21
C ILE A 192 -8.64 10.46 -13.10
N LEU A 193 -9.77 11.08 -13.44
CA LEU A 193 -9.80 12.31 -14.23
C LEU A 193 -9.06 13.46 -13.53
N LEU A 194 -9.26 13.63 -12.22
CA LEU A 194 -8.55 14.63 -11.42
C LEU A 194 -7.04 14.37 -11.38
N CYS A 195 -6.61 13.13 -11.23
CA CYS A 195 -5.20 12.77 -11.26
C CYS A 195 -4.58 13.00 -12.63
N GLY A 196 -5.30 12.69 -13.70
CA GLY A 196 -4.85 12.87 -15.09
C GLY A 196 -4.64 14.35 -15.51
N GLN A 197 -5.13 15.31 -14.74
CA GLN A 197 -4.89 16.74 -14.96
C GLN A 197 -3.54 17.21 -14.42
N ARG A 198 -2.85 16.39 -13.62
CA ARG A 198 -1.54 16.75 -13.05
C ARG A 198 -0.46 16.70 -14.11
N ARG A 199 0.43 17.70 -14.13
CA ARG A 199 1.50 17.83 -15.14
C ARG A 199 2.53 16.69 -15.14
N ASN A 200 2.67 16.01 -14.03
CA ASN A 200 3.63 14.93 -13.82
C ASN A 200 2.98 13.54 -13.85
N VAL A 201 1.71 13.45 -14.25
CA VAL A 201 0.96 12.19 -14.28
C VAL A 201 0.45 11.94 -15.69
N GLU A 202 0.78 10.79 -16.25
CA GLU A 202 0.23 10.29 -17.51
C GLU A 202 -0.60 9.03 -17.25
N ILE A 203 -1.83 8.99 -17.73
CA ILE A 203 -2.72 7.83 -17.60
C ILE A 203 -3.10 7.37 -19.00
N GLN A 204 -2.77 6.12 -19.29
CA GLN A 204 -3.12 5.43 -20.52
C GLN A 204 -4.01 4.22 -20.21
N VAL A 205 -4.96 3.93 -21.07
CA VAL A 205 -5.83 2.76 -20.97
C VAL A 205 -5.49 1.79 -22.09
N MET A 206 -5.30 0.53 -21.73
CA MET A 206 -5.18 -0.58 -22.67
C MET A 206 -6.57 -1.05 -23.07
N PRO A 207 -6.98 -0.88 -24.34
CA PRO A 207 -8.31 -1.28 -24.77
C PRO A 207 -8.51 -2.80 -24.75
N ILE A 208 -9.70 -3.23 -24.33
CA ILE A 208 -10.08 -4.66 -24.33
C ILE A 208 -9.98 -5.30 -25.71
N GLU A 209 -10.26 -4.52 -26.75
CA GLU A 209 -10.29 -4.99 -28.14
C GLU A 209 -8.89 -5.08 -28.79
N ARG A 210 -7.83 -4.80 -28.02
CA ARG A 210 -6.47 -4.89 -28.56
C ARG A 210 -6.09 -6.36 -28.74
N GLU A 211 -5.84 -6.78 -29.99
CA GLU A 211 -5.49 -8.17 -30.33
C GLU A 211 -4.07 -8.53 -29.89
N GLU A 212 -3.13 -7.59 -29.96
CA GLU A 212 -1.74 -7.76 -29.55
C GLU A 212 -1.51 -7.17 -28.15
N HIS A 213 -0.79 -7.90 -27.31
CA HIS A 213 -0.53 -7.49 -25.94
C HIS A 213 0.85 -7.93 -25.44
N ALA A 214 1.68 -6.97 -25.01
CA ALA A 214 3.07 -7.24 -24.67
C ALA A 214 3.28 -7.85 -23.26
N ALA A 215 2.31 -7.75 -22.34
CA ALA A 215 2.52 -8.13 -20.95
C ALA A 215 1.38 -9.02 -20.40
N LEU A 216 1.26 -10.22 -20.95
CA LEU A 216 0.30 -11.24 -20.48
C LEU A 216 0.75 -11.89 -19.15
N GLU A 217 1.99 -11.68 -18.72
CA GLU A 217 2.56 -12.25 -17.50
C GLU A 217 2.03 -11.59 -16.21
N GLY A 218 1.44 -10.41 -16.33
CA GLY A 218 0.79 -9.74 -15.20
C GLY A 218 1.32 -8.34 -14.89
N PRO A 219 0.83 -7.74 -13.79
CA PRO A 219 1.13 -6.36 -13.42
C PRO A 219 2.55 -6.21 -12.88
N PHE A 220 3.14 -5.05 -13.14
CA PHE A 220 4.44 -4.67 -12.61
C PHE A 220 4.56 -3.15 -12.42
N THR A 221 5.57 -2.74 -11.67
CA THR A 221 5.94 -1.33 -11.50
C THR A 221 7.44 -1.18 -11.74
N LEU A 222 7.83 -0.27 -12.62
CA LEU A 222 9.21 0.18 -12.75
C LEU A 222 9.40 1.43 -11.88
N ILE A 223 10.49 1.45 -11.12
CA ILE A 223 10.82 2.50 -10.16
C ILE A 223 12.20 3.03 -10.52
N ASP A 224 12.28 4.29 -10.93
CA ASP A 224 13.56 4.97 -11.10
C ASP A 224 13.93 5.67 -9.79
N THR A 225 15.08 5.35 -9.25
CA THR A 225 15.59 6.00 -8.04
C THR A 225 16.28 7.33 -8.37
N LEU A 226 16.44 8.17 -7.36
CA LEU A 226 17.18 9.44 -7.51
C LEU A 226 18.65 9.24 -7.86
N GLU A 227 19.20 8.08 -7.56
CA GLU A 227 20.57 7.66 -7.88
C GLU A 227 20.72 7.13 -9.32
N GLY A 228 19.62 7.09 -10.09
CA GLY A 228 19.62 6.66 -11.49
C GLY A 228 19.57 5.14 -11.68
N GLN A 229 19.21 4.38 -10.62
CA GLN A 229 18.92 2.96 -10.76
C GLN A 229 17.47 2.76 -11.16
N ARG A 230 17.20 1.78 -12.04
CA ARG A 230 15.86 1.29 -12.33
C ARG A 230 15.66 -0.06 -11.67
N ILE A 231 14.54 -0.22 -10.99
CA ILE A 231 14.14 -1.41 -10.26
C ILE A 231 12.77 -1.83 -10.77
N ALA A 232 12.55 -3.12 -10.99
CA ALA A 232 11.23 -3.64 -11.31
C ALA A 232 10.63 -4.33 -10.09
N TYR A 233 9.38 -3.99 -9.79
CA TYR A 233 8.56 -4.62 -8.77
C TYR A 233 7.43 -5.39 -9.44
N VAL A 234 7.36 -6.68 -9.18
CA VAL A 234 6.32 -7.58 -9.72
C VAL A 234 5.49 -8.14 -8.58
N GLU A 235 4.18 -7.95 -8.64
CA GLU A 235 3.23 -8.45 -7.64
C GLU A 235 2.76 -9.87 -7.98
N ALA A 236 3.22 -10.85 -7.23
CA ALA A 236 2.68 -12.19 -7.21
C ALA A 236 1.86 -12.44 -5.93
N TYR A 237 1.02 -13.47 -5.92
CA TYR A 237 0.26 -13.86 -4.72
C TYR A 237 1.20 -14.23 -3.58
N LYS A 238 1.26 -13.45 -2.52
CA LYS A 238 2.12 -13.61 -1.32
C LYS A 238 3.65 -13.53 -1.56
N ASP A 239 4.13 -13.43 -2.79
CA ASP A 239 5.57 -13.43 -3.11
C ASP A 239 5.89 -12.35 -4.15
N SER A 240 5.79 -11.10 -3.75
CA SER A 240 6.17 -9.98 -4.61
C SER A 240 7.67 -9.81 -4.62
N ARG A 241 8.24 -9.53 -5.79
CA ARG A 241 9.69 -9.49 -6.00
C ARG A 241 10.17 -8.14 -6.50
N LEU A 242 11.31 -7.74 -5.97
CA LEU A 242 12.10 -6.63 -6.51
C LEU A 242 13.25 -7.20 -7.35
N TYR A 243 13.30 -6.79 -8.60
CA TYR A 243 14.38 -7.13 -9.52
C TYR A 243 15.28 -5.92 -9.70
N THR A 244 16.57 -6.13 -9.45
CA THR A 244 17.64 -5.14 -9.65
C THR A 244 18.62 -5.58 -10.71
N GLU A 245 18.51 -6.82 -11.18
CA GLU A 245 19.32 -7.35 -12.24
C GLU A 245 19.00 -6.65 -13.56
N ARG A 246 20.01 -6.04 -14.16
CA ARG A 246 19.87 -5.14 -15.32
C ARG A 246 19.20 -5.81 -16.52
N SER A 247 19.46 -7.09 -16.77
CA SER A 247 18.86 -7.86 -17.87
C SER A 247 17.35 -7.99 -17.70
N LEU A 248 16.90 -8.44 -16.51
CA LEU A 248 15.47 -8.62 -16.19
C LEU A 248 14.72 -7.28 -16.15
N VAL A 249 15.33 -6.25 -15.55
CA VAL A 249 14.73 -4.91 -15.52
C VAL A 249 14.55 -4.37 -16.93
N ARG A 250 15.52 -4.60 -17.83
CA ARG A 250 15.43 -4.17 -19.23
C ARG A 250 14.32 -4.88 -20.00
N GLU A 251 14.14 -6.18 -19.80
CA GLU A 251 13.03 -6.93 -20.40
C GLU A 251 11.66 -6.32 -20.03
N ILE A 252 11.45 -5.99 -18.75
CA ILE A 252 10.22 -5.35 -18.26
C ILE A 252 10.10 -3.91 -18.78
N GLU A 253 11.20 -3.19 -18.92
CA GLU A 253 11.23 -1.85 -19.52
C GLU A 253 10.81 -1.88 -21.01
N ASP A 254 11.34 -2.83 -21.77
CA ASP A 254 10.98 -3.04 -23.18
C ASP A 254 9.49 -3.38 -23.30
N GLN A 255 8.98 -4.27 -22.44
CA GLN A 255 7.53 -4.58 -22.35
C GLN A 255 6.70 -3.32 -22.08
N TYR A 256 7.11 -2.49 -21.10
CA TYR A 256 6.38 -1.26 -20.78
C TYR A 256 6.37 -0.27 -21.96
N GLY A 257 7.46 -0.16 -22.69
CA GLY A 257 7.55 0.65 -23.90
C GLY A 257 6.52 0.21 -24.97
N ILE A 258 6.41 -1.11 -25.20
CA ILE A 258 5.44 -1.68 -26.14
C ILE A 258 4.01 -1.50 -25.64
N LEU A 259 3.74 -1.74 -24.34
CA LEU A 259 2.43 -1.50 -23.73
C LEU A 259 1.93 -0.06 -23.95
N ARG A 260 2.80 0.92 -23.76
CA ARG A 260 2.46 2.33 -24.00
C ARG A 260 2.17 2.62 -25.46
N ALA A 261 2.81 1.93 -26.40
CA ALA A 261 2.54 2.06 -27.83
C ALA A 261 1.22 1.38 -28.24
N GLN A 262 0.83 0.32 -27.54
CA GLN A 262 -0.43 -0.40 -27.77
C GLN A 262 -1.64 0.26 -27.08
N ALA A 263 -1.42 0.97 -25.96
CA ALA A 263 -2.46 1.67 -25.21
C ALA A 263 -2.98 2.92 -25.96
N LEU A 264 -4.15 3.40 -25.55
CA LEU A 264 -4.64 4.72 -25.97
C LEU A 264 -3.66 5.82 -25.52
N THR A 265 -3.62 6.91 -26.26
CA THR A 265 -2.90 8.11 -25.81
C THR A 265 -3.49 8.64 -24.49
N PRO A 266 -2.76 9.41 -23.68
CA PRO A 266 -3.32 9.98 -22.44
C PRO A 266 -4.64 10.73 -22.66
N ARG A 267 -4.75 11.50 -23.74
CA ARG A 267 -5.96 12.24 -24.09
C ARG A 267 -7.15 11.32 -24.41
N GLU A 268 -6.93 10.32 -25.26
CA GLU A 268 -7.97 9.33 -25.60
C GLU A 268 -8.38 8.51 -24.37
N SER A 269 -7.43 8.19 -23.52
CA SER A 269 -7.68 7.47 -22.26
C SER A 269 -8.60 8.24 -21.32
N LEU A 270 -8.33 9.53 -21.10
CA LEU A 270 -9.22 10.35 -20.26
C LEU A 270 -10.59 10.53 -20.91
N ALA A 271 -10.68 10.68 -22.23
CA ALA A 271 -11.97 10.70 -22.95
C ALA A 271 -12.75 9.39 -22.79
N LEU A 272 -12.06 8.23 -22.79
CA LEU A 272 -12.70 6.95 -22.48
C LEU A 272 -13.22 6.92 -21.02
N VAL A 273 -12.44 7.40 -20.05
CA VAL A 273 -12.88 7.49 -18.65
C VAL A 273 -14.12 8.38 -18.50
N GLU A 274 -14.15 9.55 -19.17
CA GLU A 274 -15.31 10.44 -19.20
C GLU A 274 -16.54 9.75 -19.82
N LYS A 275 -16.35 9.01 -20.92
CA LYS A 275 -17.41 8.22 -21.53
C LYS A 275 -17.98 7.18 -20.56
N LEU A 276 -17.11 6.41 -19.89
CA LEU A 276 -17.52 5.41 -18.89
C LEU A 276 -18.27 6.04 -17.72
N LEU A 277 -17.92 7.26 -17.32
CA LEU A 277 -18.61 8.01 -16.29
C LEU A 277 -20.02 8.43 -16.73
N GLY A 278 -20.21 8.75 -18.01
CA GLY A 278 -21.50 9.13 -18.60
C GLY A 278 -22.42 7.93 -18.89
N GLU A 279 -21.89 6.73 -19.05
CA GLU A 279 -22.65 5.48 -19.28
C GLU A 279 -23.33 4.93 -18.02
N LYS A 280 -23.03 5.47 -16.85
CA LYS A 280 -23.42 5.02 -15.50
C LYS A 280 -24.20 6.10 -14.77
#